data_a45002970a444b9349f87ad42c081b1d
#
_entry.id   a45002970a444b9349f87ad42c081b1d
#
_cell.length_a   1.000
_cell.length_b   1.000
_cell.length_c   1.000
_cell.angle_alpha   90.00
_cell.angle_beta   90.00
_cell.angle_gamma   90.00
#
_symmetry.space_group_name_H-M   'P 1'
#
loop_
_entity.id
_entity.type
_entity.pdbx_description
1 polymer ?
#
loop_
_entity_poly.entity_id
_entity_poly.type
_entity_poly.pdbx_seq_one_letter_code
_entity_poly.pdbx_strand_id
1 'polypeptide(L)'
;MSEAEALAEVERFAARGDLLRAYDQACTRLKDHPDSEKLRHAALLALARSGASDRALRLFREWGLSSSADTDILALEGRLAKDRALGLAGEERREAMTEAASIYQSLNARSPGYYPAINAATTTLLSGDAETAADLARQVLADDAVINADDYWSLATRAEAACIIGDIDAASADLARAAVLNSNFAQRTSTRRQLRLILAQNGVEGDKAFTILAPLKSPPSVHFTSAGVAAGGWPQSPADEATIRQANEKAIRSIAPASAFGSVSCASEIIFAEAAMRAGVTVELVLPIRLAALRAMITEEVGEQWASRIDACCAQAQRVVVTSDDPDGSELCHLDFAARVGMGLTLLRAKHTESEAVQIMLGDAAPETRLALEAWGNRPRHFVNLGVEPSASSSRDAIDQRPTHALIFADILGFSALHEQLLPVFWQTVMAAIGAVAETNRDVVFERNTWGDAVLLVCKDARSAARICIEVQHELAQVDASQFNDEEPPSMRIGAHYGPVFTGWDPIAQKNTHYGRALSKAARIEPITPPGGVYVSEPFAAVLMLETGDAYACTYVGTVPLAKGYGDFRMYNLTLN
;
A
#
# COMPACT_ATOMS: atom_id res chain seq x y z
N MET A 1 22.87 -12.19 -14.83
CA MET A 1 21.54 -12.83 -14.92
C MET A 1 21.01 -12.56 -16.32
N SER A 2 20.47 -13.54 -17.03
CA SER A 2 19.83 -13.33 -18.33
C SER A 2 18.51 -12.55 -18.18
N GLU A 3 18.05 -11.93 -19.26
CA GLU A 3 16.75 -11.24 -19.28
C GLU A 3 15.59 -12.17 -18.88
N ALA A 4 15.59 -13.42 -19.37
CA ALA A 4 14.56 -14.40 -19.05
C ALA A 4 14.54 -14.77 -17.55
N GLU A 5 15.71 -14.93 -16.92
CA GLU A 5 15.81 -15.19 -15.47
C GLU A 5 15.34 -13.96 -14.66
N ALA A 6 15.67 -12.76 -15.12
CA ALA A 6 15.24 -11.50 -14.50
C ALA A 6 13.71 -11.36 -14.57
N LEU A 7 13.12 -11.62 -15.72
CA LEU A 7 11.66 -11.58 -15.90
C LEU A 7 10.96 -12.63 -15.02
N ALA A 8 11.46 -13.88 -15.01
CA ALA A 8 10.89 -14.94 -14.17
C ALA A 8 10.97 -14.62 -12.67
N GLU A 9 11.99 -13.87 -12.23
CA GLU A 9 12.09 -13.39 -10.85
C GLU A 9 10.99 -12.38 -10.54
N VAL A 10 10.77 -11.38 -11.40
CA VAL A 10 9.72 -10.36 -11.27
C VAL A 10 8.33 -11.00 -11.25
N GLU A 11 8.08 -11.93 -12.17
CA GLU A 11 6.79 -12.64 -12.27
C GLU A 11 6.48 -13.47 -11.03
N ARG A 12 7.48 -14.08 -10.39
CA ARG A 12 7.30 -14.82 -9.13
C ARG A 12 6.81 -13.92 -7.99
N PHE A 13 7.31 -12.67 -7.89
CA PHE A 13 6.80 -11.72 -6.90
C PHE A 13 5.36 -11.30 -7.23
N ALA A 14 5.09 -10.97 -8.48
CA ALA A 14 3.76 -10.59 -8.93
C ALA A 14 2.73 -11.71 -8.70
N ALA A 15 3.09 -12.96 -8.99
CA ALA A 15 2.22 -14.12 -8.80
C ALA A 15 1.79 -14.34 -7.33
N ARG A 16 2.64 -13.94 -6.38
CA ARG A 16 2.36 -13.99 -4.93
C ARG A 16 1.64 -12.74 -4.41
N GLY A 17 1.29 -11.80 -5.28
CA GLY A 17 0.68 -10.52 -4.92
C GLY A 17 1.66 -9.51 -4.30
N ASP A 18 2.97 -9.73 -4.36
CA ASP A 18 3.99 -8.79 -3.91
C ASP A 18 4.34 -7.79 -5.03
N LEU A 19 3.35 -6.97 -5.38
CA LEU A 19 3.39 -6.09 -6.52
C LEU A 19 4.46 -5.00 -6.41
N LEU A 20 4.65 -4.45 -5.20
CA LEU A 20 5.62 -3.38 -4.98
C LEU A 20 7.04 -3.90 -5.17
N ARG A 21 7.33 -5.10 -4.67
CA ARG A 21 8.63 -5.72 -4.86
C ARG A 21 8.84 -6.15 -6.32
N ALA A 22 7.78 -6.62 -6.99
CA ALA A 22 7.86 -6.92 -8.43
C ALA A 22 8.28 -5.68 -9.23
N TYR A 23 7.69 -4.51 -8.94
CA TYR A 23 8.08 -3.25 -9.56
C TYR A 23 9.52 -2.85 -9.24
N ASP A 24 9.91 -2.81 -7.95
CA ASP A 24 11.26 -2.43 -7.53
C ASP A 24 12.33 -3.35 -8.16
N GLN A 25 12.03 -4.65 -8.23
CA GLN A 25 12.93 -5.63 -8.84
C GLN A 25 13.03 -5.44 -10.35
N ALA A 26 11.92 -5.20 -11.04
CA ALA A 26 11.93 -4.90 -12.46
C ALA A 26 12.76 -3.64 -12.78
N CYS A 27 12.59 -2.57 -12.00
CA CYS A 27 13.40 -1.34 -12.12
C CYS A 27 14.89 -1.60 -11.86
N THR A 28 15.22 -2.48 -10.92
CA THR A 28 16.61 -2.87 -10.65
C THR A 28 17.20 -3.63 -11.84
N ARG A 29 16.44 -4.58 -12.44
CA ARG A 29 16.89 -5.38 -13.59
C ARG A 29 16.95 -4.58 -14.88
N LEU A 30 16.15 -3.53 -15.02
CA LEU A 30 16.25 -2.59 -16.15
C LEU A 30 17.58 -1.82 -16.19
N LYS A 31 18.32 -1.73 -15.07
CA LYS A 31 19.69 -1.18 -15.11
C LYS A 31 20.66 -2.07 -15.90
N ASP A 32 20.46 -3.41 -15.85
CA ASP A 32 21.26 -4.38 -16.56
C ASP A 32 20.72 -4.66 -17.98
N HIS A 33 19.41 -4.45 -18.19
CA HIS A 33 18.68 -4.71 -19.44
C HIS A 33 17.84 -3.50 -19.86
N PRO A 34 18.44 -2.32 -20.16
CA PRO A 34 17.74 -1.06 -20.35
C PRO A 34 16.72 -1.06 -21.48
N ASP A 35 16.90 -1.88 -22.50
CA ASP A 35 16.05 -1.94 -23.70
C ASP A 35 14.98 -3.04 -23.62
N SER A 36 14.88 -3.76 -22.49
CA SER A 36 13.90 -4.85 -22.33
C SER A 36 12.47 -4.33 -22.21
N GLU A 37 11.71 -4.42 -23.29
CA GLU A 37 10.27 -4.09 -23.28
C GLU A 37 9.48 -5.00 -22.32
N LYS A 38 9.86 -6.26 -22.18
CA LYS A 38 9.21 -7.22 -21.28
C LYS A 38 9.37 -6.85 -19.81
N LEU A 39 10.56 -6.42 -19.39
CA LEU A 39 10.78 -5.94 -18.03
C LEU A 39 10.06 -4.60 -17.77
N ARG A 40 10.04 -3.69 -18.76
CA ARG A 40 9.24 -2.46 -18.69
C ARG A 40 7.75 -2.79 -18.54
N HIS A 41 7.22 -3.69 -19.36
CA HIS A 41 5.84 -4.16 -19.26
C HIS A 41 5.53 -4.74 -17.87
N ALA A 42 6.36 -5.67 -17.37
CA ALA A 42 6.18 -6.28 -16.05
C ALA A 42 6.19 -5.25 -14.92
N ALA A 43 7.08 -4.23 -14.98
CA ALA A 43 7.11 -3.12 -14.03
C ALA A 43 5.81 -2.33 -14.03
N LEU A 44 5.34 -1.91 -15.21
CA LEU A 44 4.13 -1.10 -15.33
C LEU A 44 2.87 -1.87 -14.97
N LEU A 45 2.83 -3.16 -15.29
CA LEU A 45 1.73 -4.04 -14.89
C LEU A 45 1.66 -4.20 -13.36
N ALA A 46 2.81 -4.31 -12.70
CA ALA A 46 2.88 -4.36 -11.24
C ALA A 46 2.41 -3.04 -10.60
N LEU A 47 2.82 -1.88 -11.14
CA LEU A 47 2.33 -0.55 -10.72
C LEU A 47 0.82 -0.43 -10.89
N ALA A 48 0.29 -0.75 -12.07
CA ALA A 48 -1.14 -0.67 -12.33
C ALA A 48 -1.95 -1.54 -11.37
N ARG A 49 -1.49 -2.78 -11.13
CA ARG A 49 -2.13 -3.69 -10.17
C ARG A 49 -2.08 -3.20 -8.73
N SER A 50 -1.06 -2.44 -8.36
CA SER A 50 -0.96 -1.80 -7.03
C SER A 50 -1.79 -0.52 -6.89
N GLY A 51 -2.48 -0.09 -7.94
CA GLY A 51 -3.30 1.12 -7.96
C GLY A 51 -2.57 2.40 -8.40
N ALA A 52 -1.31 2.30 -8.83
CA ALA A 52 -0.51 3.45 -9.32
C ALA A 52 -0.63 3.64 -10.85
N SER A 53 -1.87 3.56 -11.38
CA SER A 53 -2.13 3.54 -12.83
C SER A 53 -1.71 4.83 -13.54
N ASP A 54 -1.90 6.01 -12.93
CA ASP A 54 -1.46 7.28 -13.52
C ASP A 54 0.06 7.35 -13.68
N ARG A 55 0.80 6.87 -12.68
CA ARG A 55 2.26 6.77 -12.77
C ARG A 55 2.67 5.77 -13.84
N ALA A 56 2.00 4.62 -13.89
CA ALA A 56 2.27 3.61 -14.91
C ALA A 56 2.03 4.17 -16.32
N LEU A 57 0.97 4.96 -16.52
CA LEU A 57 0.66 5.58 -17.82
C LEU A 57 1.71 6.62 -18.22
N ARG A 58 2.18 7.46 -17.29
CA ARG A 58 3.28 8.39 -17.57
C ARG A 58 4.54 7.64 -18.00
N LEU A 59 4.97 6.62 -17.24
CA LEU A 59 6.14 5.81 -17.56
C LEU A 59 5.96 5.03 -18.86
N PHE A 60 4.76 4.55 -19.18
CA PHE A 60 4.45 3.88 -20.45
C PHE A 60 4.78 4.79 -21.64
N ARG A 61 4.39 6.06 -21.56
CA ARG A 61 4.68 7.09 -22.58
C ARG A 61 6.16 7.47 -22.61
N GLU A 62 6.76 7.71 -21.44
CA GLU A 62 8.19 8.06 -21.30
C GLU A 62 9.11 6.97 -21.86
N TRP A 63 8.73 5.70 -21.67
CA TRP A 63 9.49 4.55 -22.18
C TRP A 63 9.19 4.20 -23.65
N GLY A 64 8.31 4.95 -24.31
CA GLY A 64 8.00 4.81 -25.72
C GLY A 64 7.27 3.53 -26.11
N LEU A 65 6.55 2.89 -25.17
CA LEU A 65 5.94 1.57 -25.38
C LEU A 65 4.72 1.58 -26.32
N SER A 66 4.16 2.75 -26.65
CA SER A 66 3.06 2.89 -27.63
C SER A 66 3.47 2.46 -29.06
N SER A 67 4.78 2.37 -29.33
CA SER A 67 5.31 1.91 -30.63
C SER A 67 5.71 0.43 -30.65
N SER A 68 5.48 -0.31 -29.57
CA SER A 68 5.81 -1.74 -29.50
C SER A 68 5.03 -2.56 -30.53
N ALA A 69 5.63 -3.63 -31.00
CA ALA A 69 4.97 -4.64 -31.82
C ALA A 69 4.27 -5.73 -30.99
N ASP A 70 4.53 -5.77 -29.69
CA ASP A 70 3.98 -6.76 -28.77
C ASP A 70 2.54 -6.38 -28.35
N THR A 71 1.61 -7.28 -28.61
CA THR A 71 0.17 -7.06 -28.36
C THR A 71 -0.13 -6.93 -26.87
N ASP A 72 0.58 -7.64 -25.99
CA ASP A 72 0.37 -7.58 -24.55
C ASP A 72 0.80 -6.20 -23.99
N ILE A 73 1.88 -5.65 -24.55
CA ILE A 73 2.36 -4.30 -24.21
C ILE A 73 1.36 -3.24 -24.65
N LEU A 74 0.84 -3.33 -25.89
CA LEU A 74 -0.19 -2.42 -26.38
C LEU A 74 -1.51 -2.53 -25.62
N ALA A 75 -1.89 -3.74 -25.20
CA ALA A 75 -3.07 -3.95 -24.38
C ALA A 75 -2.96 -3.33 -22.98
N LEU A 76 -1.74 -3.15 -22.48
CA LEU A 76 -1.50 -2.44 -21.22
C LEU A 76 -1.93 -0.97 -21.32
N GLU A 77 -1.77 -0.31 -22.47
CA GLU A 77 -2.25 1.07 -22.67
C GLU A 77 -3.77 1.18 -22.45
N GLY A 78 -4.55 0.28 -23.05
CA GLY A 78 -5.99 0.22 -22.84
C GLY A 78 -6.38 -0.02 -21.38
N ARG A 79 -5.63 -0.89 -20.68
CA ARG A 79 -5.81 -1.09 -19.24
C ARG A 79 -5.56 0.18 -18.44
N LEU A 80 -4.45 0.87 -18.68
CA LEU A 80 -4.09 2.11 -17.98
C LEU A 80 -5.11 3.22 -18.25
N ALA A 81 -5.61 3.33 -19.49
CA ALA A 81 -6.68 4.26 -19.84
C ALA A 81 -7.98 3.93 -19.09
N LYS A 82 -8.38 2.65 -19.03
CA LYS A 82 -9.53 2.20 -18.23
C LYS A 82 -9.36 2.52 -16.74
N ASP A 83 -8.22 2.18 -16.15
CA ASP A 83 -7.96 2.40 -14.74
C ASP A 83 -8.02 3.91 -14.40
N ARG A 84 -7.50 4.78 -15.26
CA ARG A 84 -7.64 6.24 -15.15
C ARG A 84 -9.10 6.68 -15.23
N ALA A 85 -9.86 6.17 -16.18
CA ALA A 85 -11.29 6.50 -16.35
C ALA A 85 -12.10 6.13 -15.11
N LEU A 86 -11.74 5.05 -14.40
CA LEU A 86 -12.41 4.64 -13.16
C LEU A 86 -12.21 5.64 -12.01
N GLY A 87 -11.15 6.46 -12.03
CA GLY A 87 -10.91 7.54 -11.08
C GLY A 87 -11.69 8.83 -11.37
N LEU A 88 -12.38 8.91 -12.51
CA LEU A 88 -13.18 10.07 -12.93
C LEU A 88 -14.67 9.84 -12.59
N ALA A 89 -15.47 10.92 -12.68
CA ALA A 89 -16.91 10.87 -12.42
C ALA A 89 -17.72 11.47 -13.59
N GLY A 90 -19.00 11.16 -13.64
CA GLY A 90 -19.95 11.75 -14.58
C GLY A 90 -19.56 11.59 -16.06
N GLU A 91 -19.65 12.66 -16.81
CA GLU A 91 -19.37 12.70 -18.25
C GLU A 91 -17.90 12.43 -18.57
N GLU A 92 -16.96 13.01 -17.81
CA GLU A 92 -15.52 12.80 -18.00
C GLU A 92 -15.13 11.31 -17.90
N ARG A 93 -15.75 10.59 -16.95
CA ARG A 93 -15.56 9.14 -16.83
C ARG A 93 -16.07 8.41 -18.08
N ARG A 94 -17.24 8.80 -18.59
CA ARG A 94 -17.82 8.16 -19.74
C ARG A 94 -16.97 8.35 -20.99
N GLU A 95 -16.50 9.58 -21.25
CA GLU A 95 -15.61 9.91 -22.37
C GLU A 95 -14.29 9.16 -22.28
N ALA A 96 -13.63 9.19 -21.13
CA ALA A 96 -12.37 8.48 -20.92
C ALA A 96 -12.52 6.94 -21.03
N MET A 97 -13.69 6.39 -20.66
CA MET A 97 -13.97 4.97 -20.80
C MET A 97 -14.22 4.61 -22.27
N THR A 98 -14.85 5.50 -23.05
CA THR A 98 -15.02 5.36 -24.50
C THR A 98 -13.66 5.38 -25.21
N GLU A 99 -12.73 6.23 -24.78
CA GLU A 99 -11.34 6.23 -25.27
C GLU A 99 -10.67 4.88 -25.01
N ALA A 100 -10.78 4.35 -23.78
CA ALA A 100 -10.25 3.04 -23.43
C ALA A 100 -10.85 1.91 -24.29
N ALA A 101 -12.16 1.96 -24.56
CA ALA A 101 -12.84 1.01 -25.43
C ALA A 101 -12.29 1.07 -26.86
N SER A 102 -12.05 2.27 -27.40
CA SER A 102 -11.50 2.45 -28.75
C SER A 102 -10.08 1.88 -28.90
N ILE A 103 -9.25 1.98 -27.85
CA ILE A 103 -7.92 1.38 -27.84
C ILE A 103 -8.02 -0.15 -27.98
N TYR A 104 -8.86 -0.80 -27.17
CA TYR A 104 -9.03 -2.26 -27.24
C TYR A 104 -9.70 -2.74 -28.53
N GLN A 105 -10.66 -2.00 -29.06
CA GLN A 105 -11.30 -2.30 -30.35
C GLN A 105 -10.28 -2.19 -31.50
N SER A 106 -9.47 -1.14 -31.51
CA SER A 106 -8.40 -0.95 -32.51
C SER A 106 -7.35 -2.07 -32.41
N LEU A 107 -7.00 -2.46 -31.19
CA LEU A 107 -6.07 -3.56 -30.96
C LEU A 107 -6.64 -4.88 -31.46
N ASN A 108 -7.92 -5.18 -31.17
CA ASN A 108 -8.59 -6.39 -31.61
C ASN A 108 -8.73 -6.45 -33.15
N ALA A 109 -8.95 -5.32 -33.80
CA ALA A 109 -8.99 -5.24 -35.26
C ALA A 109 -7.62 -5.52 -35.92
N ARG A 110 -6.52 -5.11 -35.27
CA ARG A 110 -5.15 -5.31 -35.78
C ARG A 110 -4.58 -6.71 -35.45
N SER A 111 -4.91 -7.20 -34.26
CA SER A 111 -4.44 -8.49 -33.74
C SER A 111 -5.61 -9.17 -33.01
N PRO A 112 -6.48 -9.89 -33.73
CA PRO A 112 -7.63 -10.55 -33.16
C PRO A 112 -7.24 -11.53 -32.05
N GLY A 113 -7.96 -11.50 -30.93
CA GLY A 113 -7.73 -12.41 -29.81
C GLY A 113 -8.74 -12.17 -28.68
N TYR A 114 -8.96 -13.18 -27.86
CA TYR A 114 -9.95 -13.13 -26.79
C TYR A 114 -9.65 -12.01 -25.75
N TYR A 115 -8.36 -11.73 -25.50
CA TYR A 115 -7.97 -10.75 -24.50
C TYR A 115 -8.36 -9.30 -24.91
N PRO A 116 -7.98 -8.79 -26.10
CA PRO A 116 -8.47 -7.47 -26.52
C PRO A 116 -9.98 -7.45 -26.72
N ALA A 117 -10.60 -8.52 -27.20
CA ALA A 117 -12.03 -8.61 -27.46
C ALA A 117 -12.86 -8.48 -26.16
N ILE A 118 -12.53 -9.22 -25.11
CA ILE A 118 -13.27 -9.14 -23.83
C ILE A 118 -13.06 -7.81 -23.13
N ASN A 119 -11.86 -7.23 -23.21
CA ASN A 119 -11.61 -5.91 -22.65
C ASN A 119 -12.35 -4.80 -23.43
N ALA A 120 -12.48 -4.93 -24.76
CA ALA A 120 -13.34 -4.05 -25.57
C ALA A 120 -14.80 -4.14 -25.12
N ALA A 121 -15.35 -5.34 -24.95
CA ALA A 121 -16.70 -5.54 -24.44
C ALA A 121 -16.91 -4.92 -23.05
N THR A 122 -16.00 -5.17 -22.14
CA THR A 122 -16.07 -4.62 -20.77
C THR A 122 -15.98 -3.10 -20.74
N THR A 123 -15.05 -2.49 -21.46
CA THR A 123 -14.89 -1.02 -21.47
C THR A 123 -16.07 -0.34 -22.17
N THR A 124 -16.64 -0.97 -23.20
CA THR A 124 -17.88 -0.52 -23.86
C THR A 124 -19.07 -0.58 -22.88
N LEU A 125 -19.21 -1.64 -22.09
CA LEU A 125 -20.23 -1.71 -21.03
C LEU A 125 -20.06 -0.57 -20.01
N LEU A 126 -18.82 -0.34 -19.56
CA LEU A 126 -18.52 0.68 -18.56
C LEU A 126 -18.66 2.12 -19.08
N SER A 127 -18.61 2.34 -20.40
CA SER A 127 -18.94 3.64 -21.04
C SER A 127 -20.45 3.91 -21.12
N GLY A 128 -21.28 2.88 -20.83
CA GLY A 128 -22.74 2.96 -20.81
C GLY A 128 -23.44 2.38 -22.06
N ASP A 129 -22.69 1.87 -23.04
CA ASP A 129 -23.25 1.22 -24.23
C ASP A 129 -23.40 -0.30 -23.98
N ALA A 130 -24.49 -0.66 -23.32
CA ALA A 130 -24.77 -2.04 -22.95
C ALA A 130 -25.16 -2.93 -24.16
N GLU A 131 -25.75 -2.37 -25.22
CA GLU A 131 -26.16 -3.12 -26.41
C GLU A 131 -24.93 -3.58 -27.20
N THR A 132 -24.05 -2.64 -27.56
CA THR A 132 -22.79 -2.96 -28.24
C THR A 132 -21.90 -3.88 -27.41
N ALA A 133 -21.84 -3.67 -26.08
CA ALA A 133 -21.08 -4.53 -25.18
C ALA A 133 -21.58 -5.97 -25.18
N ALA A 134 -22.89 -6.17 -25.17
CA ALA A 134 -23.51 -7.50 -25.25
C ALA A 134 -23.22 -8.21 -26.58
N ASP A 135 -23.24 -7.48 -27.69
CA ASP A 135 -22.89 -8.05 -29.01
C ASP A 135 -21.40 -8.46 -29.08
N LEU A 136 -20.50 -7.64 -28.57
CA LEU A 136 -19.07 -7.98 -28.44
C LEU A 136 -18.87 -9.21 -27.53
N ALA A 137 -19.57 -9.28 -26.41
CA ALA A 137 -19.48 -10.41 -25.49
C ALA A 137 -20.00 -11.71 -26.14
N ARG A 138 -21.10 -11.67 -26.93
CA ARG A 138 -21.59 -12.83 -27.68
C ARG A 138 -20.58 -13.31 -28.74
N GLN A 139 -19.85 -12.39 -29.40
CA GLN A 139 -18.78 -12.74 -30.32
C GLN A 139 -17.64 -13.48 -29.60
N VAL A 140 -17.24 -13.01 -28.40
CA VAL A 140 -16.24 -13.69 -27.58
C VAL A 140 -16.70 -15.10 -27.18
N LEU A 141 -17.99 -15.26 -26.80
CA LEU A 141 -18.56 -16.56 -26.45
C LEU A 141 -18.73 -17.51 -27.65
N ALA A 142 -18.70 -16.98 -28.88
CA ALA A 142 -18.75 -17.75 -30.12
C ALA A 142 -17.37 -18.09 -30.69
N ASP A 143 -16.29 -17.59 -30.10
CA ASP A 143 -14.92 -17.84 -30.55
C ASP A 143 -14.47 -19.25 -30.18
N ASP A 144 -14.14 -20.07 -31.19
CA ASP A 144 -13.68 -21.45 -31.02
C ASP A 144 -12.44 -21.57 -30.12
N ALA A 145 -11.54 -20.57 -30.14
CA ALA A 145 -10.37 -20.53 -29.29
C ALA A 145 -10.73 -20.37 -27.80
N VAL A 146 -11.85 -19.73 -27.51
CA VAL A 146 -12.38 -19.53 -26.15
C VAL A 146 -13.22 -20.72 -25.68
N ILE A 147 -14.07 -21.24 -26.56
CA ILE A 147 -15.00 -22.35 -26.25
C ILE A 147 -14.24 -23.63 -25.96
N ASN A 148 -13.24 -23.95 -26.77
CA ASN A 148 -12.53 -25.23 -26.74
C ASN A 148 -11.34 -25.25 -25.78
N ALA A 149 -10.94 -24.10 -25.22
CA ALA A 149 -9.87 -24.02 -24.24
C ALA A 149 -10.42 -24.21 -22.81
N ASP A 150 -9.63 -24.91 -21.99
CA ASP A 150 -9.95 -25.23 -20.60
C ASP A 150 -8.85 -24.77 -19.66
N ASP A 151 -8.25 -23.62 -19.97
CA ASP A 151 -7.28 -22.94 -19.13
C ASP A 151 -7.95 -21.81 -18.32
N TYR A 152 -7.20 -21.29 -17.33
CA TYR A 152 -7.73 -20.24 -16.44
C TYR A 152 -8.26 -19.01 -17.19
N TRP A 153 -7.51 -18.52 -18.18
CA TRP A 153 -7.86 -17.27 -18.84
C TRP A 153 -9.06 -17.42 -19.77
N SER A 154 -9.19 -18.55 -20.44
CA SER A 154 -10.35 -18.85 -21.29
C SER A 154 -11.63 -18.96 -20.44
N LEU A 155 -11.56 -19.64 -19.30
CA LEU A 155 -12.66 -19.73 -18.34
C LEU A 155 -13.04 -18.37 -17.76
N ALA A 156 -12.05 -17.55 -17.35
CA ALA A 156 -12.27 -16.20 -16.84
C ALA A 156 -12.91 -15.31 -17.92
N THR A 157 -12.46 -15.38 -19.16
CA THR A 157 -12.99 -14.63 -20.31
C THR A 157 -14.45 -15.00 -20.60
N ARG A 158 -14.78 -16.30 -20.57
CA ARG A 158 -16.18 -16.75 -20.72
C ARG A 158 -17.05 -16.24 -19.59
N ALA A 159 -16.56 -16.31 -18.35
CA ALA A 159 -17.29 -15.80 -17.19
C ALA A 159 -17.53 -14.28 -17.26
N GLU A 160 -16.53 -13.51 -17.71
CA GLU A 160 -16.68 -12.07 -17.95
C GLU A 160 -17.72 -11.78 -19.02
N ALA A 161 -17.65 -12.46 -20.17
CA ALA A 161 -18.61 -12.30 -21.27
C ALA A 161 -20.02 -12.71 -20.85
N ALA A 162 -20.17 -13.82 -20.11
CA ALA A 162 -21.46 -14.25 -19.56
C ALA A 162 -22.05 -13.22 -18.58
N CYS A 163 -21.22 -12.64 -17.71
CA CYS A 163 -21.66 -11.54 -16.82
C CYS A 163 -22.12 -10.31 -17.62
N ILE A 164 -21.47 -9.94 -18.72
CA ILE A 164 -21.87 -8.80 -19.57
C ILE A 164 -23.26 -9.02 -20.15
N ILE A 165 -23.58 -10.24 -20.64
CA ILE A 165 -24.88 -10.57 -21.21
C ILE A 165 -25.95 -10.97 -20.16
N GLY A 166 -25.57 -11.01 -18.85
CA GLY A 166 -26.46 -11.33 -17.74
C GLY A 166 -26.68 -12.83 -17.48
N ASP A 167 -25.89 -13.73 -18.10
CA ASP A 167 -25.93 -15.17 -17.83
C ASP A 167 -25.04 -15.52 -16.62
N ILE A 168 -25.61 -15.30 -15.43
CA ILE A 168 -24.92 -15.47 -14.15
C ILE A 168 -24.64 -16.94 -13.83
N ASP A 169 -25.48 -17.85 -14.29
CA ASP A 169 -25.30 -19.28 -14.02
C ASP A 169 -24.10 -19.83 -14.80
N ALA A 170 -23.98 -19.49 -16.09
CA ALA A 170 -22.81 -19.84 -16.89
C ALA A 170 -21.53 -19.21 -16.33
N ALA A 171 -21.57 -17.92 -15.94
CA ALA A 171 -20.44 -17.25 -15.32
C ALA A 171 -19.97 -17.96 -14.03
N SER A 172 -20.90 -18.32 -13.15
CA SER A 172 -20.59 -18.99 -11.88
C SER A 172 -19.97 -20.37 -12.09
N ALA A 173 -20.46 -21.14 -13.09
CA ALA A 173 -19.91 -22.44 -13.44
C ALA A 173 -18.44 -22.34 -13.94
N ASP A 174 -18.17 -21.40 -14.85
CA ASP A 174 -16.81 -21.19 -15.35
C ASP A 174 -15.86 -20.65 -14.29
N LEU A 175 -16.32 -19.77 -13.39
CA LEU A 175 -15.51 -19.28 -12.27
C LEU A 175 -15.14 -20.37 -11.27
N ALA A 176 -16.07 -21.29 -10.97
CA ALA A 176 -15.77 -22.44 -10.11
C ALA A 176 -14.69 -23.35 -10.72
N ARG A 177 -14.73 -23.58 -12.04
CA ARG A 177 -13.69 -24.33 -12.76
C ARG A 177 -12.36 -23.57 -12.79
N ALA A 178 -12.36 -22.28 -13.12
CA ALA A 178 -11.16 -21.43 -13.13
C ALA A 178 -10.45 -21.41 -11.77
N ALA A 179 -11.21 -21.36 -10.67
CA ALA A 179 -10.66 -21.34 -9.31
C ALA A 179 -9.85 -22.59 -8.96
N VAL A 180 -10.19 -23.76 -9.52
CA VAL A 180 -9.46 -25.01 -9.30
C VAL A 180 -8.13 -25.03 -10.05
N LEU A 181 -8.07 -24.38 -11.22
CA LEU A 181 -6.90 -24.43 -12.11
C LEU A 181 -5.75 -23.52 -11.68
N ASN A 182 -6.00 -22.51 -10.86
CA ASN A 182 -5.00 -21.46 -10.64
C ASN A 182 -4.90 -20.98 -9.19
N SER A 183 -3.66 -20.99 -8.68
CA SER A 183 -3.29 -20.40 -7.37
C SER A 183 -2.62 -19.03 -7.47
N ASN A 184 -2.51 -18.43 -8.67
CA ASN A 184 -1.85 -17.14 -8.90
C ASN A 184 -2.74 -15.99 -8.41
N PHE A 185 -2.35 -15.35 -7.30
CA PHE A 185 -3.13 -14.26 -6.69
C PHE A 185 -3.33 -13.07 -7.62
N ALA A 186 -2.32 -12.69 -8.39
CA ALA A 186 -2.41 -11.53 -9.28
C ALA A 186 -3.45 -11.75 -10.40
N GLN A 187 -3.55 -12.97 -10.91
CA GLN A 187 -4.54 -13.32 -11.93
C GLN A 187 -5.94 -13.34 -11.33
N ARG A 188 -6.15 -14.04 -10.21
CA ARG A 188 -7.45 -14.06 -9.50
C ARG A 188 -7.93 -12.67 -9.13
N THR A 189 -7.04 -11.85 -8.59
CA THR A 189 -7.36 -10.47 -8.21
C THR A 189 -7.77 -9.62 -9.41
N SER A 190 -7.06 -9.78 -10.56
CA SER A 190 -7.41 -9.06 -11.79
C SER A 190 -8.81 -9.45 -12.30
N THR A 191 -9.09 -10.75 -12.40
CA THR A 191 -10.41 -11.26 -12.82
C THR A 191 -11.52 -10.84 -11.85
N ARG A 192 -11.29 -10.97 -10.54
CA ARG A 192 -12.25 -10.57 -9.52
C ARG A 192 -12.59 -9.08 -9.58
N ARG A 193 -11.57 -8.22 -9.76
CA ARG A 193 -11.75 -6.76 -9.89
C ARG A 193 -12.56 -6.41 -11.14
N GLN A 194 -12.26 -7.04 -12.27
CA GLN A 194 -12.97 -6.85 -13.53
C GLN A 194 -14.45 -7.25 -13.40
N LEU A 195 -14.70 -8.46 -12.90
CA LEU A 195 -16.07 -8.96 -12.69
C LEU A 195 -16.89 -8.09 -11.75
N ARG A 196 -16.28 -7.55 -10.67
CA ARG A 196 -16.97 -6.64 -9.76
C ARG A 196 -17.46 -5.38 -10.47
N LEU A 197 -16.66 -4.81 -11.39
CA LEU A 197 -17.07 -3.67 -12.20
C LEU A 197 -18.23 -4.01 -13.13
N ILE A 198 -18.17 -5.16 -13.80
CA ILE A 198 -19.22 -5.64 -14.71
C ILE A 198 -20.53 -5.88 -13.93
N LEU A 199 -20.45 -6.59 -12.80
CA LEU A 199 -21.60 -6.88 -11.96
C LEU A 199 -22.26 -5.60 -11.42
N ALA A 200 -21.46 -4.65 -10.93
CA ALA A 200 -21.96 -3.36 -10.45
C ALA A 200 -22.64 -2.56 -11.58
N GLN A 201 -22.07 -2.53 -12.78
CA GLN A 201 -22.66 -1.87 -13.94
C GLN A 201 -24.00 -2.50 -14.34
N ASN A 202 -24.15 -3.80 -14.14
CA ASN A 202 -25.40 -4.54 -14.40
C ASN A 202 -26.36 -4.55 -13.20
N GLY A 203 -26.10 -3.77 -12.13
CA GLY A 203 -26.94 -3.66 -10.94
C GLY A 203 -26.91 -4.91 -10.03
N VAL A 204 -25.89 -5.75 -10.16
CA VAL A 204 -25.69 -6.93 -9.30
C VAL A 204 -24.70 -6.59 -8.18
N GLU A 205 -25.24 -6.34 -6.99
CA GLU A 205 -24.47 -5.89 -5.82
C GLU A 205 -24.74 -6.77 -4.57
N GLY A 206 -24.06 -6.47 -3.49
CA GLY A 206 -24.26 -7.11 -2.18
C GLY A 206 -23.98 -8.62 -2.18
N ASP A 207 -24.84 -9.38 -1.50
CA ASP A 207 -24.66 -10.83 -1.30
C ASP A 207 -24.65 -11.62 -2.63
N LYS A 208 -25.35 -11.12 -3.64
CA LYS A 208 -25.34 -11.74 -4.97
C LYS A 208 -23.95 -11.66 -5.61
N ALA A 209 -23.38 -10.46 -5.69
CA ALA A 209 -22.03 -10.27 -6.23
C ALA A 209 -20.99 -11.04 -5.41
N PHE A 210 -21.12 -11.03 -4.07
CA PHE A 210 -20.27 -11.79 -3.17
C PHE A 210 -20.28 -13.30 -3.49
N THR A 211 -21.45 -13.88 -3.69
CA THR A 211 -21.62 -15.30 -4.00
C THR A 211 -20.96 -15.67 -5.34
N ILE A 212 -21.18 -14.87 -6.39
CA ILE A 212 -20.60 -15.08 -7.72
C ILE A 212 -19.06 -15.02 -7.66
N LEU A 213 -18.50 -14.08 -6.89
CA LEU A 213 -17.05 -13.86 -6.78
C LEU A 213 -16.38 -14.75 -5.74
N ALA A 214 -17.13 -15.52 -4.93
CA ALA A 214 -16.59 -16.34 -3.86
C ALA A 214 -15.53 -17.37 -4.33
N PRO A 215 -15.66 -18.07 -5.48
CA PRO A 215 -14.64 -19.00 -5.96
C PRO A 215 -13.26 -18.38 -6.17
N LEU A 216 -13.21 -17.09 -6.48
CA LEU A 216 -11.98 -16.33 -6.71
C LEU A 216 -11.49 -15.60 -5.45
N LYS A 217 -12.08 -15.83 -4.27
CA LYS A 217 -11.62 -15.18 -3.02
C LYS A 217 -10.16 -15.52 -2.75
N SER A 218 -9.34 -14.47 -2.57
CA SER A 218 -7.95 -14.64 -2.15
C SER A 218 -7.88 -15.02 -0.67
N PRO A 219 -6.91 -15.86 -0.26
CA PRO A 219 -6.64 -16.09 1.16
C PRO A 219 -6.33 -14.79 1.88
N PRO A 220 -6.68 -14.66 3.19
CA PRO A 220 -6.56 -13.42 3.92
C PRO A 220 -5.10 -13.00 4.11
N SER A 221 -4.90 -11.69 4.29
CA SER A 221 -3.69 -11.10 4.83
C SER A 221 -3.86 -10.90 6.33
N VAL A 222 -2.89 -11.30 7.15
CA VAL A 222 -3.05 -11.23 8.60
C VAL A 222 -2.02 -10.32 9.25
N HIS A 223 -2.45 -9.56 10.27
CA HIS A 223 -1.57 -8.92 11.22
C HIS A 223 -1.53 -9.80 12.47
N PHE A 224 -0.35 -10.21 12.91
CA PHE A 224 -0.19 -10.93 14.17
C PHE A 224 0.54 -10.06 15.19
N THR A 225 0.07 -10.13 16.44
CA THR A 225 0.68 -9.42 17.56
C THR A 225 0.34 -10.17 18.85
N SER A 226 1.21 -10.08 19.84
CA SER A 226 0.90 -10.59 21.16
C SER A 226 0.09 -9.58 21.96
N ALA A 227 -0.58 -10.08 22.97
CA ALA A 227 -1.47 -9.31 23.83
C ALA A 227 -0.73 -8.33 24.75
N GLY A 228 0.57 -8.28 24.73
CA GLY A 228 1.34 -7.33 25.53
C GLY A 228 2.82 -7.62 25.43
N VAL A 229 3.56 -6.58 25.19
CA VAL A 229 5.03 -6.62 25.22
C VAL A 229 5.52 -6.70 26.65
N ALA A 230 4.77 -6.13 27.59
CA ALA A 230 5.06 -6.19 29.01
C ALA A 230 4.78 -7.59 29.63
N ALA A 231 3.85 -8.32 29.06
CA ALA A 231 3.52 -9.69 29.52
C ALA A 231 4.45 -10.77 28.92
N GLY A 232 5.63 -10.44 28.53
CA GLY A 232 6.78 -11.26 28.16
C GLY A 232 6.61 -12.71 27.81
N GLY A 233 5.45 -13.19 27.47
CA GLY A 233 5.04 -14.55 27.10
C GLY A 233 6.16 -15.55 26.75
N TRP A 234 7.25 -15.53 27.54
CA TRP A 234 8.36 -16.46 27.39
C TRP A 234 7.98 -17.79 28.02
N PRO A 235 8.02 -18.89 27.28
CA PRO A 235 7.69 -20.21 27.81
C PRO A 235 8.68 -20.57 28.92
N GLN A 236 8.13 -21.07 30.04
CA GLN A 236 8.91 -21.48 31.20
C GLN A 236 9.47 -22.90 31.03
N SER A 237 8.94 -23.64 30.07
CA SER A 237 9.35 -25.01 29.79
C SER A 237 9.22 -25.34 28.29
N PRO A 238 9.90 -26.41 27.82
CA PRO A 238 9.69 -26.92 26.45
C PRO A 238 8.22 -27.37 26.18
N ALA A 239 7.48 -27.75 27.23
CA ALA A 239 6.07 -28.14 27.11
C ALA A 239 5.18 -26.91 26.85
N ASP A 240 5.47 -25.77 27.48
CA ASP A 240 4.76 -24.51 27.23
C ASP A 240 5.01 -24.04 25.79
N GLU A 241 6.27 -24.10 25.32
CA GLU A 241 6.60 -23.76 23.95
C GLU A 241 5.86 -24.64 22.94
N ALA A 242 5.77 -25.95 23.21
CA ALA A 242 5.04 -26.88 22.36
C ALA A 242 3.53 -26.54 22.31
N THR A 243 2.95 -26.15 23.44
CA THR A 243 1.55 -25.73 23.55
C THR A 243 1.28 -24.47 22.74
N ILE A 244 2.11 -23.44 22.89
CA ILE A 244 2.04 -22.18 22.10
C ILE A 244 2.15 -22.50 20.61
N ARG A 245 3.12 -23.33 20.22
CA ARG A 245 3.32 -23.74 18.83
C ARG A 245 2.09 -24.42 18.24
N GLN A 246 1.50 -25.38 18.97
CA GLN A 246 0.30 -26.08 18.53
C GLN A 246 -0.90 -25.14 18.34
N ALA A 247 -1.09 -24.19 19.27
CA ALA A 247 -2.15 -23.19 19.17
C ALA A 247 -1.96 -22.30 17.92
N ASN A 248 -0.75 -21.81 17.67
CA ASN A 248 -0.41 -21.02 16.51
C ASN A 248 -0.61 -21.79 15.19
N GLU A 249 -0.15 -23.01 15.10
CA GLU A 249 -0.35 -23.87 13.93
C GLU A 249 -1.83 -24.16 13.65
N LYS A 250 -2.63 -24.35 14.69
CA LYS A 250 -4.08 -24.52 14.57
C LYS A 250 -4.74 -23.26 14.00
N ALA A 251 -4.37 -22.08 14.48
CA ALA A 251 -4.88 -20.81 13.98
C ALA A 251 -4.48 -20.59 12.51
N ILE A 252 -3.22 -20.84 12.16
CA ILE A 252 -2.73 -20.70 10.78
C ILE A 252 -3.49 -21.66 9.85
N ARG A 253 -3.71 -22.92 10.24
CA ARG A 253 -4.49 -23.88 9.42
C ARG A 253 -5.94 -23.45 9.26
N SER A 254 -6.55 -22.90 10.32
CA SER A 254 -7.97 -22.48 10.30
C SER A 254 -8.19 -21.24 9.42
N ILE A 255 -7.28 -20.26 9.48
CA ILE A 255 -7.37 -19.00 8.73
C ILE A 255 -6.82 -19.16 7.31
N ALA A 256 -5.82 -20.04 7.14
CA ALA A 256 -5.10 -20.26 5.88
C ALA A 256 -4.62 -18.95 5.20
N PRO A 257 -3.84 -18.09 5.90
CA PRO A 257 -3.44 -16.81 5.36
C PRO A 257 -2.42 -16.95 4.23
N ALA A 258 -2.48 -16.03 3.25
CA ALA A 258 -1.45 -15.91 2.21
C ALA A 258 -0.23 -15.13 2.68
N SER A 259 -0.45 -14.11 3.52
CA SER A 259 0.60 -13.23 4.03
C SER A 259 0.36 -12.88 5.50
N ALA A 260 1.45 -12.64 6.24
CA ALA A 260 1.43 -12.28 7.64
C ALA A 260 2.40 -11.13 7.91
N PHE A 261 1.94 -10.15 8.69
CA PHE A 261 2.68 -8.96 9.11
C PHE A 261 2.71 -8.88 10.63
N GLY A 262 3.86 -8.66 11.21
CA GLY A 262 3.98 -8.52 12.67
C GLY A 262 5.43 -8.41 13.11
N SER A 263 5.64 -8.35 14.42
CA SER A 263 6.96 -8.26 15.00
C SER A 263 7.48 -9.64 15.46
N VAL A 264 8.69 -9.66 15.99
CA VAL A 264 9.33 -10.79 16.68
C VAL A 264 9.93 -10.30 18.00
N SER A 265 9.18 -9.52 18.72
CA SER A 265 9.59 -8.84 19.97
C SER A 265 9.39 -9.69 21.22
N CYS A 266 8.68 -10.82 21.11
CA CYS A 266 8.43 -11.75 22.21
C CYS A 266 8.28 -13.19 21.68
N ALA A 267 8.29 -14.17 22.59
CA ALA A 267 8.27 -15.59 22.22
C ALA A 267 7.06 -16.01 21.39
N SER A 268 5.86 -15.56 21.74
CA SER A 268 4.63 -15.92 21.02
C SER A 268 4.65 -15.44 19.57
N GLU A 269 5.18 -14.24 19.32
CA GLU A 269 5.35 -13.68 17.97
C GLU A 269 6.43 -14.44 17.18
N ILE A 270 7.58 -14.78 17.81
CA ILE A 270 8.64 -15.57 17.20
C ILE A 270 8.11 -16.95 16.79
N ILE A 271 7.43 -17.64 17.70
CA ILE A 271 6.87 -18.97 17.45
C ILE A 271 5.78 -18.91 16.35
N PHE A 272 4.97 -17.85 16.34
CA PHE A 272 3.98 -17.65 15.27
C PHE A 272 4.66 -17.42 13.90
N ALA A 273 5.65 -16.55 13.82
CA ALA A 273 6.38 -16.26 12.59
C ALA A 273 7.04 -17.54 12.03
N GLU A 274 7.70 -18.33 12.89
CA GLU A 274 8.28 -19.62 12.51
C GLU A 274 7.22 -20.61 12.00
N ALA A 275 6.08 -20.71 12.68
CA ALA A 275 5.00 -21.60 12.26
C ALA A 275 4.38 -21.16 10.91
N ALA A 276 4.18 -19.86 10.72
CA ALA A 276 3.67 -19.28 9.49
C ALA A 276 4.61 -19.55 8.31
N MET A 277 5.92 -19.31 8.49
CA MET A 277 6.94 -19.59 7.46
C MET A 277 6.99 -21.08 7.10
N ARG A 278 6.94 -21.99 8.10
CA ARG A 278 6.86 -23.44 7.85
C ARG A 278 5.61 -23.86 7.09
N ALA A 279 4.51 -23.16 7.29
CA ALA A 279 3.26 -23.37 6.55
C ALA A 279 3.26 -22.75 5.14
N GLY A 280 4.33 -22.10 4.72
CA GLY A 280 4.45 -21.46 3.41
C GLY A 280 3.78 -20.09 3.32
N VAL A 281 3.38 -19.49 4.45
CA VAL A 281 2.85 -18.13 4.52
C VAL A 281 3.96 -17.12 4.25
N THR A 282 3.69 -16.13 3.40
CA THR A 282 4.63 -15.03 3.16
C THR A 282 4.67 -14.10 4.37
N VAL A 283 5.77 -14.11 5.13
CA VAL A 283 5.91 -13.28 6.34
C VAL A 283 6.75 -12.04 6.05
N GLU A 284 6.21 -10.87 6.43
CA GLU A 284 6.95 -9.61 6.49
C GLU A 284 7.05 -9.17 7.96
N LEU A 285 8.27 -8.95 8.43
CA LEU A 285 8.52 -8.55 9.81
C LEU A 285 8.60 -7.03 9.93
N VAL A 286 7.92 -6.49 10.94
CA VAL A 286 7.91 -5.05 11.25
C VAL A 286 8.58 -4.88 12.62
N LEU A 287 9.87 -4.57 12.60
CA LEU A 287 10.65 -4.44 13.81
C LEU A 287 10.50 -3.03 14.41
N PRO A 288 10.32 -2.92 15.72
CA PRO A 288 10.17 -1.64 16.41
C PRO A 288 11.46 -0.81 16.35
N ILE A 289 12.62 -1.48 16.38
CA ILE A 289 13.98 -0.90 16.35
C ILE A 289 14.88 -1.73 15.45
N ARG A 290 16.13 -1.28 15.27
CA ARG A 290 17.13 -2.03 14.49
C ARG A 290 17.34 -3.42 15.05
N LEU A 291 17.53 -4.40 14.17
CA LEU A 291 17.72 -5.80 14.54
C LEU A 291 18.82 -6.00 15.60
N ALA A 292 19.96 -5.31 15.46
CA ALA A 292 21.06 -5.43 16.41
C ALA A 292 20.68 -4.98 17.83
N ALA A 293 19.89 -3.92 17.96
CA ALA A 293 19.40 -3.42 19.25
C ALA A 293 18.32 -4.35 19.84
N LEU A 294 17.38 -4.81 19.01
CA LEU A 294 16.35 -5.78 19.41
C LEU A 294 17.01 -7.08 19.90
N ARG A 295 18.00 -7.58 19.16
CA ARG A 295 18.77 -8.76 19.52
C ARG A 295 19.49 -8.61 20.86
N ALA A 296 20.17 -7.48 21.10
CA ALA A 296 20.86 -7.21 22.35
C ALA A 296 19.89 -7.21 23.54
N MET A 297 18.74 -6.55 23.39
CA MET A 297 17.67 -6.52 24.39
C MET A 297 17.17 -7.91 24.75
N ILE A 298 16.85 -8.72 23.75
CA ILE A 298 16.35 -10.09 23.94
C ILE A 298 17.42 -11.01 24.54
N THR A 299 18.69 -10.84 24.14
CA THR A 299 19.80 -11.60 24.72
C THR A 299 19.96 -11.30 26.22
N GLU A 300 19.84 -10.03 26.61
CA GLU A 300 19.89 -9.62 28.01
C GLU A 300 18.70 -10.15 28.83
N GLU A 301 17.52 -10.12 28.26
CA GLU A 301 16.28 -10.51 28.95
C GLU A 301 16.14 -12.04 29.10
N VAL A 302 16.38 -12.80 28.02
CA VAL A 302 16.03 -14.25 27.96
C VAL A 302 17.11 -15.13 27.31
N GLY A 303 18.24 -14.56 26.92
CA GLY A 303 19.42 -15.28 26.46
C GLY A 303 19.52 -15.44 24.95
N GLU A 304 20.72 -15.85 24.52
CA GLU A 304 21.15 -15.95 23.12
C GLU A 304 20.29 -16.89 22.26
N GLN A 305 19.69 -17.90 22.87
CA GLN A 305 18.84 -18.86 22.16
C GLN A 305 17.67 -18.17 21.43
N TRP A 306 17.01 -17.23 22.07
CA TRP A 306 15.89 -16.50 21.49
C TRP A 306 16.35 -15.45 20.48
N ALA A 307 17.46 -14.78 20.76
CA ALA A 307 18.07 -13.83 19.84
C ALA A 307 18.45 -14.50 18.51
N SER A 308 19.01 -15.71 18.55
CA SER A 308 19.34 -16.50 17.35
C SER A 308 18.10 -16.89 16.53
N ARG A 309 16.96 -17.10 17.18
CA ARG A 309 15.68 -17.36 16.48
C ARG A 309 15.15 -16.12 15.77
N ILE A 310 15.34 -14.93 16.35
CA ILE A 310 15.01 -13.66 15.69
C ILE A 310 15.84 -13.51 14.41
N ASP A 311 17.16 -13.78 14.48
CA ASP A 311 18.03 -13.73 13.31
C ASP A 311 17.54 -14.69 12.21
N ALA A 312 17.16 -15.92 12.59
CA ALA A 312 16.61 -16.91 11.65
C ALA A 312 15.27 -16.47 11.03
N CYS A 313 14.38 -15.89 11.83
CA CYS A 313 13.12 -15.32 11.33
C CYS A 313 13.38 -14.17 10.35
N CYS A 314 14.28 -13.24 10.68
CA CYS A 314 14.63 -12.12 9.81
C CYS A 314 15.29 -12.58 8.49
N ALA A 315 16.11 -13.62 8.54
CA ALA A 315 16.75 -14.19 7.34
C ALA A 315 15.75 -14.90 6.41
N GLN A 316 14.69 -15.49 6.95
CA GLN A 316 13.67 -16.21 6.18
C GLN A 316 12.50 -15.31 5.76
N ALA A 317 12.28 -14.19 6.44
CA ALA A 317 11.21 -13.26 6.14
C ALA A 317 11.33 -12.73 4.69
N GLN A 318 10.19 -12.55 4.05
CA GLN A 318 10.10 -11.93 2.72
C GLN A 318 10.69 -10.52 2.72
N ARG A 319 10.49 -9.79 3.82
CA ARG A 319 11.01 -8.45 4.06
C ARG A 319 11.06 -8.16 5.56
N VAL A 320 12.03 -7.34 5.95
CA VAL A 320 12.14 -6.77 7.29
C VAL A 320 12.03 -5.26 7.17
N VAL A 321 11.05 -4.67 7.85
CA VAL A 321 10.81 -3.23 7.95
C VAL A 321 11.23 -2.78 9.34
N VAL A 322 12.17 -1.85 9.42
CA VAL A 322 12.59 -1.24 10.69
C VAL A 322 11.88 0.11 10.82
N THR A 323 11.04 0.27 11.85
CA THR A 323 10.24 1.48 12.02
C THR A 323 11.00 2.61 12.71
N SER A 324 11.95 2.29 13.61
CA SER A 324 12.78 3.28 14.28
C SER A 324 14.27 2.93 14.20
N ASP A 325 15.09 3.95 14.00
CA ASP A 325 16.56 3.87 14.04
C ASP A 325 17.12 4.09 15.46
N ASP A 326 16.25 4.16 16.46
CA ASP A 326 16.68 4.36 17.86
C ASP A 326 17.47 3.14 18.34
N PRO A 327 18.63 3.35 18.97
CA PRO A 327 19.40 2.27 19.58
C PRO A 327 18.79 1.76 20.90
N ASP A 328 17.98 2.58 21.57
CA ASP A 328 17.30 2.20 22.81
C ASP A 328 15.85 1.80 22.52
N GLY A 329 15.57 0.50 22.63
CA GLY A 329 14.27 -0.10 22.33
C GLY A 329 13.37 -0.28 23.54
N SER A 330 13.74 0.22 24.69
CA SER A 330 12.99 0.04 25.93
C SER A 330 11.66 0.77 25.96
N GLU A 331 11.42 1.72 25.03
CA GLU A 331 10.23 2.55 25.00
C GLU A 331 9.05 1.87 24.30
N LEU A 332 7.89 1.86 24.97
CA LEU A 332 6.64 1.31 24.45
C LEU A 332 6.17 1.97 23.14
N CYS A 333 6.54 3.24 22.91
CA CYS A 333 6.17 3.96 21.69
C CYS A 333 6.66 3.28 20.41
N HIS A 334 7.84 2.64 20.44
CA HIS A 334 8.37 1.92 19.27
C HIS A 334 7.55 0.70 18.92
N LEU A 335 7.03 0.02 19.92
CA LEU A 335 6.22 -1.18 19.76
C LEU A 335 4.83 -0.85 19.25
N ASP A 336 4.17 0.17 19.82
CA ASP A 336 2.88 0.66 19.31
C ASP A 336 3.02 1.16 17.88
N PHE A 337 4.08 1.90 17.59
CA PHE A 337 4.35 2.40 16.24
C PHE A 337 4.56 1.25 15.23
N ALA A 338 5.37 0.24 15.58
CA ALA A 338 5.58 -0.94 14.73
C ALA A 338 4.28 -1.71 14.50
N ALA A 339 3.47 -1.89 15.55
CA ALA A 339 2.18 -2.56 15.44
C ALA A 339 1.21 -1.79 14.51
N ARG A 340 1.13 -0.44 14.62
CA ARG A 340 0.31 0.39 13.73
C ARG A 340 0.76 0.29 12.27
N VAL A 341 2.08 0.32 12.04
CA VAL A 341 2.65 0.12 10.70
C VAL A 341 2.31 -1.28 10.18
N GLY A 342 2.49 -2.32 10.98
CA GLY A 342 2.15 -3.71 10.62
C GLY A 342 0.67 -3.88 10.27
N MET A 343 -0.24 -3.31 11.08
CA MET A 343 -1.68 -3.27 10.80
C MET A 343 -1.98 -2.60 9.46
N GLY A 344 -1.40 -1.42 9.22
CA GLY A 344 -1.60 -0.67 7.99
C GLY A 344 -1.06 -1.39 6.75
N LEU A 345 0.13 -2.01 6.84
CA LEU A 345 0.70 -2.83 5.76
C LEU A 345 -0.19 -4.04 5.45
N THR A 346 -0.79 -4.65 6.46
CA THR A 346 -1.76 -5.74 6.27
C THR A 346 -2.96 -5.27 5.46
N LEU A 347 -3.52 -4.09 5.78
CA LEU A 347 -4.64 -3.50 5.05
C LEU A 347 -4.26 -3.15 3.61
N LEU A 348 -3.09 -2.55 3.38
CA LEU A 348 -2.58 -2.26 2.05
C LEU A 348 -2.39 -3.54 1.22
N ARG A 349 -1.84 -4.61 1.82
CA ARG A 349 -1.71 -5.91 1.14
C ARG A 349 -3.07 -6.49 0.80
N ALA A 350 -4.01 -6.49 1.73
CA ALA A 350 -5.36 -6.99 1.54
C ALA A 350 -6.07 -6.24 0.39
N LYS A 351 -5.93 -4.91 0.31
CA LYS A 351 -6.43 -4.10 -0.81
C LYS A 351 -5.82 -4.51 -2.15
N HIS A 352 -4.49 -4.69 -2.21
CA HIS A 352 -3.80 -5.08 -3.43
C HIS A 352 -4.19 -6.48 -3.93
N THR A 353 -4.50 -7.41 -3.02
CA THR A 353 -4.83 -8.80 -3.34
C THR A 353 -6.33 -9.09 -3.34
N GLU A 354 -7.19 -8.07 -3.17
CA GLU A 354 -8.65 -8.24 -3.04
C GLU A 354 -9.02 -9.29 -1.97
N SER A 355 -8.22 -9.34 -0.88
CA SER A 355 -8.39 -10.29 0.20
C SER A 355 -8.94 -9.62 1.46
N GLU A 356 -9.33 -10.42 2.42
CA GLU A 356 -9.71 -9.96 3.74
C GLU A 356 -8.48 -9.67 4.60
N ALA A 357 -8.53 -8.61 5.41
CA ALA A 357 -7.54 -8.34 6.44
C ALA A 357 -8.05 -8.85 7.79
N VAL A 358 -7.25 -9.67 8.48
CA VAL A 358 -7.59 -10.25 9.78
C VAL A 358 -6.49 -9.97 10.79
N GLN A 359 -6.84 -9.55 12.00
CA GLN A 359 -5.88 -9.45 13.10
C GLN A 359 -5.85 -10.74 13.90
N ILE A 360 -4.67 -11.28 14.16
CA ILE A 360 -4.45 -12.44 15.04
C ILE A 360 -3.83 -11.94 16.33
N MET A 361 -4.57 -12.08 17.44
CA MET A 361 -4.12 -11.76 18.78
C MET A 361 -3.61 -13.02 19.47
N LEU A 362 -2.33 -13.04 19.81
CA LEU A 362 -1.65 -14.17 20.44
C LEU A 362 -1.69 -14.01 21.97
N GLY A 363 -2.54 -14.78 22.63
CA GLY A 363 -2.81 -14.70 24.06
C GLY A 363 -4.07 -13.89 24.39
N ASP A 364 -4.35 -13.77 25.69
CA ASP A 364 -5.50 -13.02 26.17
C ASP A 364 -5.28 -11.51 26.03
N ALA A 365 -6.38 -10.76 25.89
CA ALA A 365 -6.34 -9.32 25.79
C ALA A 365 -5.94 -8.71 27.15
N ALA A 366 -4.68 -8.35 27.29
CA ALA A 366 -4.18 -7.60 28.45
C ALA A 366 -4.53 -6.10 28.32
N PRO A 367 -4.60 -5.32 29.41
CA PRO A 367 -4.84 -3.88 29.35
C PRO A 367 -3.90 -3.12 28.40
N GLU A 368 -2.66 -3.57 28.28
CA GLU A 368 -1.61 -2.98 27.45
C GLU A 368 -1.89 -3.15 25.94
N THR A 369 -2.71 -4.12 25.55
CA THR A 369 -3.12 -4.34 24.14
C THR A 369 -4.22 -3.42 23.66
N ARG A 370 -4.79 -2.65 24.56
CA ARG A 370 -5.95 -1.80 24.29
C ARG A 370 -5.72 -0.89 23.08
N LEU A 371 -4.54 -0.29 22.96
CA LEU A 371 -4.19 0.60 21.83
C LEU A 371 -4.21 -0.13 20.48
N ALA A 372 -3.65 -1.34 20.41
CA ALA A 372 -3.68 -2.16 19.21
C ALA A 372 -5.10 -2.63 18.86
N LEU A 373 -5.91 -2.96 19.89
CA LEU A 373 -7.30 -3.32 19.71
C LEU A 373 -8.14 -2.15 19.20
N GLU A 374 -7.97 -0.98 19.78
CA GLU A 374 -8.67 0.25 19.38
C GLU A 374 -8.26 0.69 17.96
N ALA A 375 -6.98 0.65 17.62
CA ALA A 375 -6.48 1.03 16.31
C ALA A 375 -7.00 0.12 15.19
N TRP A 376 -7.13 -1.19 15.43
CA TRP A 376 -7.72 -2.12 14.46
C TRP A 376 -9.23 -1.91 14.28
N GLY A 377 -9.92 -1.40 15.32
CA GLY A 377 -11.36 -1.13 15.32
C GLY A 377 -12.20 -2.41 15.18
N ASN A 378 -13.30 -2.32 14.44
CA ASN A 378 -14.27 -3.41 14.27
C ASN A 378 -13.91 -4.39 13.13
N ARG A 379 -12.70 -4.32 12.58
CA ARG A 379 -12.27 -5.24 11.52
C ARG A 379 -12.14 -6.68 12.07
N PRO A 380 -12.17 -7.71 11.20
CA PRO A 380 -12.05 -9.11 11.61
C PRO A 380 -10.86 -9.37 12.50
N ARG A 381 -11.07 -10.11 13.58
CA ARG A 381 -10.05 -10.46 14.56
C ARG A 381 -10.21 -11.89 15.03
N HIS A 382 -9.09 -12.56 15.23
CA HIS A 382 -9.02 -13.92 15.77
C HIS A 382 -8.14 -13.96 17.01
N PHE A 383 -8.70 -14.43 18.13
CA PHE A 383 -7.95 -14.62 19.37
C PHE A 383 -7.42 -16.05 19.44
N VAL A 384 -6.14 -16.18 19.70
CA VAL A 384 -5.47 -17.47 19.89
C VAL A 384 -5.17 -17.66 21.39
N ASN A 385 -5.92 -18.55 22.03
CA ASN A 385 -5.58 -18.95 23.40
C ASN A 385 -4.30 -19.79 23.35
N LEU A 386 -3.23 -19.30 23.98
CA LEU A 386 -1.93 -19.96 24.01
C LEU A 386 -1.84 -21.10 25.02
N GLY A 387 -2.81 -21.22 25.94
CA GLY A 387 -2.88 -22.31 26.92
C GLY A 387 -1.79 -22.29 28.00
N VAL A 388 -1.09 -21.15 28.13
CA VAL A 388 -0.06 -20.92 29.15
C VAL A 388 -0.35 -19.62 29.88
N GLU A 389 -0.14 -19.62 31.21
CA GLU A 389 -0.26 -18.38 31.98
C GLU A 389 0.87 -17.43 31.60
N PRO A 390 0.61 -16.12 31.36
CA PRO A 390 1.66 -15.15 31.13
C PRO A 390 2.56 -15.07 32.37
N SER A 391 3.86 -15.21 32.17
CA SER A 391 4.81 -14.98 33.26
C SER A 391 4.71 -13.50 33.66
N ALA A 392 4.70 -13.22 34.97
CA ALA A 392 4.75 -11.85 35.47
C ALA A 392 6.03 -11.20 34.98
N SER A 393 5.95 -10.40 33.90
CA SER A 393 7.08 -9.58 33.50
C SER A 393 7.20 -8.40 34.46
N SER A 394 8.42 -8.00 34.76
CA SER A 394 8.69 -6.70 35.37
C SER A 394 7.97 -5.63 34.58
N SER A 395 7.05 -4.91 35.24
CA SER A 395 6.45 -3.72 34.66
C SER A 395 7.59 -2.84 34.14
N ARG A 396 7.74 -2.74 32.81
CA ARG A 396 8.56 -1.69 32.26
C ARG A 396 7.85 -0.40 32.65
N ASP A 397 8.42 0.32 33.59
CA ASP A 397 7.91 1.59 34.02
C ASP A 397 7.62 2.42 32.76
N ALA A 398 6.44 3.01 32.69
CA ALA A 398 6.03 3.90 31.62
C ALA A 398 6.82 5.22 31.71
N ILE A 399 8.15 5.12 31.44
CA ILE A 399 9.03 6.27 31.37
C ILE A 399 8.71 6.96 30.06
N ASP A 400 8.36 8.24 30.14
CA ASP A 400 8.14 9.25 29.11
C ASP A 400 7.83 8.69 27.72
N GLN A 401 6.55 8.42 27.48
CA GLN A 401 6.09 7.96 26.16
C GLN A 401 6.29 9.09 25.16
N ARG A 402 7.25 8.91 24.25
CA ARG A 402 7.35 9.78 23.08
C ARG A 402 6.08 9.67 22.25
N PRO A 403 5.33 10.76 22.01
CA PRO A 403 4.16 10.68 21.15
C PRO A 403 4.58 10.38 19.70
N THR A 404 3.71 9.68 18.98
CA THR A 404 3.83 9.51 17.53
C THR A 404 3.00 10.55 16.82
N HIS A 405 3.61 11.29 15.90
CA HIS A 405 2.98 12.38 15.17
C HIS A 405 3.21 12.26 13.67
N ALA A 406 2.32 12.88 12.91
CA ALA A 406 2.53 13.10 11.49
C ALA A 406 3.29 14.43 11.28
N LEU A 407 4.32 14.38 10.46
CA LEU A 407 5.30 15.44 10.25
C LEU A 407 5.26 15.84 8.78
N ILE A 408 4.94 17.10 8.51
CA ILE A 408 4.90 17.69 7.17
C ILE A 408 6.08 18.64 7.03
N PHE A 409 6.89 18.44 5.98
CA PHE A 409 7.91 19.36 5.54
C PHE A 409 7.60 19.78 4.11
N ALA A 410 7.54 21.08 3.84
CA ALA A 410 7.09 21.57 2.56
C ALA A 410 7.88 22.82 2.13
N ASP A 411 8.02 23.02 0.82
CA ASP A 411 8.82 24.09 0.21
C ASP A 411 8.18 24.57 -1.10
N ILE A 412 8.19 25.87 -1.34
CA ILE A 412 7.62 26.48 -2.55
C ILE A 412 8.63 26.44 -3.69
N LEU A 413 8.19 25.96 -4.84
CA LEU A 413 9.03 25.92 -6.03
C LEU A 413 9.32 27.35 -6.54
N GLY A 414 10.61 27.64 -6.81
CA GLY A 414 11.01 28.89 -7.47
C GLY A 414 11.10 30.12 -6.55
N PHE A 415 10.84 29.99 -5.24
CA PHE A 415 10.92 31.13 -4.30
C PHE A 415 12.27 31.88 -4.38
N SER A 416 13.39 31.17 -4.46
CA SER A 416 14.72 31.76 -4.53
C SER A 416 14.98 32.56 -5.81
N ALA A 417 14.19 32.35 -6.85
CA ALA A 417 14.23 33.11 -8.10
C ALA A 417 13.25 34.28 -8.13
N LEU A 418 12.39 34.40 -7.12
CA LEU A 418 11.39 35.44 -7.03
C LEU A 418 12.04 36.80 -6.86
N HIS A 419 11.59 37.79 -7.64
CA HIS A 419 12.10 39.15 -7.55
C HIS A 419 11.75 39.75 -6.18
N GLU A 420 12.70 40.41 -5.52
CA GLU A 420 12.57 40.92 -4.14
C GLU A 420 11.32 41.81 -3.93
N GLN A 421 10.93 42.58 -4.94
CA GLN A 421 9.74 43.42 -4.90
C GLN A 421 8.42 42.61 -4.79
N LEU A 422 8.42 41.33 -5.15
CA LEU A 422 7.25 40.44 -5.06
C LEU A 422 7.16 39.72 -3.71
N LEU A 423 8.20 39.75 -2.87
CA LEU A 423 8.19 39.09 -1.56
C LEU A 423 7.03 39.53 -0.65
N PRO A 424 6.65 40.83 -0.57
CA PRO A 424 5.48 41.21 0.22
C PRO A 424 4.17 40.62 -0.30
N VAL A 425 3.99 40.54 -1.61
CA VAL A 425 2.82 39.91 -2.25
C VAL A 425 2.82 38.41 -1.96
N PHE A 426 3.96 37.74 -2.11
CA PHE A 426 4.13 36.32 -1.77
C PHE A 426 3.68 36.03 -0.33
N TRP A 427 4.12 36.86 0.62
CA TRP A 427 3.75 36.70 2.04
C TRP A 427 2.27 36.91 2.30
N GLN A 428 1.65 37.91 1.63
CA GLN A 428 0.25 38.26 1.80
C GLN A 428 -0.72 37.29 1.08
N THR A 429 -0.25 36.52 0.11
CA THR A 429 -1.08 35.61 -0.67
C THR A 429 -0.71 34.16 -0.41
N VAL A 430 0.49 33.72 -0.79
CA VAL A 430 0.93 32.32 -0.71
C VAL A 430 1.08 31.87 0.75
N MET A 431 1.89 32.58 1.53
CA MET A 431 2.09 32.22 2.94
C MET A 431 0.84 32.42 3.79
N ALA A 432 0.01 33.42 3.45
CA ALA A 432 -1.26 33.63 4.11
C ALA A 432 -2.26 32.49 3.82
N ALA A 433 -2.32 31.96 2.59
CA ALA A 433 -3.16 30.81 2.24
C ALA A 433 -2.75 29.56 3.04
N ILE A 434 -1.45 29.25 3.10
CA ILE A 434 -0.93 28.15 3.92
C ILE A 434 -1.24 28.37 5.40
N GLY A 435 -1.05 29.59 5.89
CA GLY A 435 -1.33 29.98 7.27
C GLY A 435 -2.82 29.83 7.63
N ALA A 436 -3.73 30.16 6.71
CA ALA A 436 -5.17 29.98 6.88
C ALA A 436 -5.56 28.51 7.02
N VAL A 437 -4.99 27.62 6.20
CA VAL A 437 -5.19 26.16 6.34
C VAL A 437 -4.68 25.68 7.71
N ALA A 438 -3.49 26.08 8.12
CA ALA A 438 -2.92 25.69 9.42
C ALA A 438 -3.76 26.25 10.59
N GLU A 439 -4.34 27.44 10.47
CA GLU A 439 -5.19 28.03 11.51
C GLU A 439 -6.56 27.35 11.60
N THR A 440 -7.17 27.03 10.47
CA THR A 440 -8.44 26.26 10.43
C THR A 440 -8.27 24.88 11.08
N ASN A 441 -7.06 24.31 11.00
CA ASN A 441 -6.71 23.02 11.57
C ASN A 441 -5.96 23.10 12.92
N ARG A 442 -6.01 24.23 13.64
CA ARG A 442 -5.21 24.49 14.86
C ARG A 442 -5.37 23.43 15.96
N ASP A 443 -6.53 22.80 16.05
CA ASP A 443 -6.82 21.79 17.08
C ASP A 443 -6.04 20.47 16.87
N VAL A 444 -5.53 20.26 15.67
CA VAL A 444 -4.75 19.07 15.28
C VAL A 444 -3.34 19.39 14.81
N VAL A 445 -2.94 20.65 14.74
CA VAL A 445 -1.59 21.13 14.42
C VAL A 445 -0.91 21.58 15.72
N PHE A 446 0.03 20.80 16.21
CA PHE A 446 0.71 21.05 17.50
C PHE A 446 1.90 21.99 17.38
N GLU A 447 2.56 22.03 16.23
CA GLU A 447 3.65 22.96 15.95
C GLU A 447 3.59 23.46 14.52
N ARG A 448 3.91 24.75 14.36
CA ARG A 448 4.08 25.45 13.09
C ARG A 448 5.41 26.18 13.11
N ASN A 449 6.18 26.02 12.06
CA ASN A 449 7.42 26.75 11.89
C ASN A 449 7.67 27.05 10.41
N THR A 450 8.38 28.14 10.13
CA THR A 450 8.74 28.54 8.76
C THR A 450 10.19 29.01 8.70
N TRP A 451 10.87 28.71 7.59
CA TRP A 451 12.18 29.23 7.26
C TRP A 451 12.14 29.76 5.83
N GLY A 452 11.78 31.04 5.68
CA GLY A 452 11.45 31.58 4.36
C GLY A 452 10.18 30.95 3.80
N ASP A 453 10.29 30.27 2.67
CA ASP A 453 9.20 29.56 2.01
C ASP A 453 9.02 28.11 2.50
N ALA A 454 9.98 27.60 3.24
CA ALA A 454 9.87 26.26 3.83
C ALA A 454 8.92 26.27 5.05
N VAL A 455 8.05 25.27 5.14
CA VAL A 455 7.04 25.10 6.19
C VAL A 455 7.22 23.76 6.88
N LEU A 456 7.18 23.79 8.22
CA LEU A 456 7.09 22.61 9.07
C LEU A 456 5.75 22.63 9.82
N LEU A 457 4.99 21.54 9.74
CA LEU A 457 3.83 21.29 10.59
C LEU A 457 3.99 19.94 11.29
N VAL A 458 3.67 19.93 12.60
CA VAL A 458 3.54 18.72 13.39
C VAL A 458 2.07 18.49 13.66
N CYS A 459 1.53 17.40 13.12
CA CYS A 459 0.10 17.09 13.16
C CYS A 459 -0.18 15.91 14.09
N LYS A 460 -1.36 15.92 14.71
CA LYS A 460 -1.82 14.91 15.66
C LYS A 460 -1.69 13.47 15.12
N ASP A 461 -2.17 13.24 13.90
CA ASP A 461 -2.30 11.93 13.28
C ASP A 461 -2.12 12.01 11.76
N ALA A 462 -2.03 10.85 11.09
CA ALA A 462 -1.81 10.77 9.65
C ALA A 462 -3.02 11.30 8.86
N ARG A 463 -4.24 11.10 9.35
CA ARG A 463 -5.47 11.61 8.75
C ARG A 463 -5.47 13.14 8.66
N SER A 464 -5.18 13.80 9.78
CA SER A 464 -5.14 15.26 9.85
C SER A 464 -4.07 15.84 8.93
N ALA A 465 -2.88 15.22 8.92
CA ALA A 465 -1.79 15.63 8.04
C ALA A 465 -2.14 15.43 6.56
N ALA A 466 -2.75 14.29 6.19
CA ALA A 466 -3.17 14.04 4.82
C ALA A 466 -4.17 15.10 4.34
N ARG A 467 -5.17 15.41 5.17
CA ARG A 467 -6.15 16.47 4.87
C ARG A 467 -5.46 17.81 4.65
N ILE A 468 -4.59 18.22 5.57
CA ILE A 468 -3.86 19.50 5.49
C ILE A 468 -3.00 19.57 4.23
N CYS A 469 -2.28 18.49 3.86
CA CYS A 469 -1.49 18.47 2.63
C CYS A 469 -2.35 18.72 1.39
N ILE A 470 -3.53 18.10 1.31
CA ILE A 470 -4.44 18.29 0.17
C ILE A 470 -5.06 19.69 0.18
N GLU A 471 -5.51 20.18 1.35
CA GLU A 471 -6.05 21.53 1.49
C GLU A 471 -5.02 22.59 1.09
N VAL A 472 -3.76 22.46 1.50
CA VAL A 472 -2.68 23.39 1.12
C VAL A 472 -2.49 23.42 -0.39
N GLN A 473 -2.39 22.25 -1.07
CA GLN A 473 -2.26 22.20 -2.54
C GLN A 473 -3.48 22.81 -3.23
N HIS A 474 -4.69 22.58 -2.69
CA HIS A 474 -5.91 23.14 -3.23
C HIS A 474 -5.93 24.67 -3.15
N GLU A 475 -5.62 25.24 -1.97
CA GLU A 475 -5.59 26.69 -1.76
C GLU A 475 -4.51 27.37 -2.60
N LEU A 476 -3.34 26.76 -2.75
CA LEU A 476 -2.27 27.29 -3.61
C LEU A 476 -2.67 27.33 -5.08
N ALA A 477 -3.44 26.33 -5.55
CA ALA A 477 -3.96 26.32 -6.91
C ALA A 477 -4.99 27.43 -7.19
N GLN A 478 -5.54 28.08 -6.17
CA GLN A 478 -6.45 29.23 -6.29
C GLN A 478 -5.73 30.58 -6.27
N VAL A 479 -4.42 30.60 -5.99
CA VAL A 479 -3.63 31.84 -5.97
C VAL A 479 -3.47 32.36 -7.40
N ASP A 480 -3.77 33.65 -7.61
CA ASP A 480 -3.65 34.31 -8.91
C ASP A 480 -2.17 34.44 -9.34
N ALA A 481 -1.78 33.62 -10.32
CA ALA A 481 -0.43 33.57 -10.87
C ALA A 481 0.06 34.90 -11.47
N SER A 482 -0.86 35.72 -11.98
CA SER A 482 -0.53 37.01 -12.60
C SER A 482 0.15 37.99 -11.63
N GLN A 483 -0.09 37.83 -10.33
CA GLN A 483 0.56 38.62 -9.27
C GLN A 483 2.08 38.38 -9.19
N PHE A 484 2.55 37.26 -9.75
CA PHE A 484 3.95 36.87 -9.78
C PHE A 484 4.57 36.99 -11.19
N ASN A 485 3.85 37.51 -12.17
CA ASN A 485 4.21 37.52 -13.58
C ASN A 485 4.43 36.09 -14.13
N ASP A 486 3.67 35.13 -13.62
CA ASP A 486 3.73 33.72 -14.02
C ASP A 486 2.41 33.30 -14.69
N GLU A 487 2.46 32.21 -15.46
CA GLU A 487 1.28 31.63 -16.12
C GLU A 487 0.62 30.57 -15.23
N GLU A 488 1.37 29.95 -14.30
CA GLU A 488 0.91 28.89 -13.42
C GLU A 488 0.88 29.35 -11.95
N PRO A 489 -0.12 28.89 -11.15
CA PRO A 489 -0.16 29.18 -9.71
C PRO A 489 1.08 28.63 -8.99
N PRO A 490 1.46 29.23 -7.85
CA PRO A 490 2.54 28.71 -7.02
C PRO A 490 2.32 27.24 -6.67
N SER A 491 3.33 26.41 -6.78
CA SER A 491 3.26 25.02 -6.41
C SER A 491 4.22 24.68 -5.28
N MET A 492 3.81 23.76 -4.41
CA MET A 492 4.58 23.34 -3.25
C MET A 492 4.96 21.86 -3.37
N ARG A 493 6.19 21.53 -2.98
CA ARG A 493 6.63 20.15 -2.75
C ARG A 493 6.34 19.81 -1.30
N ILE A 494 5.59 18.75 -1.04
CA ILE A 494 5.24 18.35 0.33
C ILE A 494 5.77 16.95 0.60
N GLY A 495 6.62 16.83 1.62
CA GLY A 495 7.10 15.57 2.17
C GLY A 495 6.45 15.28 3.52
N ALA A 496 5.87 14.08 3.72
CA ALA A 496 5.31 13.72 5.01
C ALA A 496 5.82 12.37 5.53
N HIS A 497 5.98 12.30 6.85
CA HIS A 497 6.37 11.10 7.58
C HIS A 497 5.54 10.95 8.85
N TYR A 498 5.37 9.72 9.33
CA TYR A 498 4.74 9.43 10.62
C TYR A 498 5.73 8.68 11.51
N GLY A 499 5.88 9.11 12.76
CA GLY A 499 6.79 8.46 13.69
C GLY A 499 6.93 9.13 15.06
N PRO A 500 7.69 8.52 15.97
CA PRO A 500 7.91 9.05 17.31
C PRO A 500 8.81 10.29 17.30
N VAL A 501 8.46 11.28 18.12
CA VAL A 501 9.20 12.54 18.29
C VAL A 501 9.42 12.86 19.76
N PHE A 502 10.47 13.60 20.05
CA PHE A 502 10.66 14.23 21.35
C PHE A 502 9.96 15.58 21.37
N THR A 503 9.49 16.00 22.54
CA THR A 503 9.03 17.36 22.80
C THR A 503 9.92 17.97 23.87
N GLY A 504 10.39 19.18 23.67
CA GLY A 504 11.23 19.86 24.65
C GLY A 504 11.36 21.35 24.38
N TRP A 505 11.96 22.05 25.36
CA TRP A 505 12.20 23.47 25.26
C TRP A 505 13.36 23.78 24.31
N ASP A 506 13.11 24.61 23.31
CA ASP A 506 14.16 25.17 22.45
C ASP A 506 14.70 26.47 23.08
N PRO A 507 15.96 26.50 23.55
CA PRO A 507 16.52 27.66 24.19
C PRO A 507 16.78 28.83 23.24
N ILE A 508 16.83 28.58 21.92
CA ILE A 508 17.02 29.61 20.90
C ILE A 508 15.67 30.25 20.54
N ALA A 509 14.69 29.39 20.18
CA ALA A 509 13.35 29.86 19.79
C ALA A 509 12.46 30.25 20.99
N GLN A 510 12.90 29.96 22.24
CA GLN A 510 12.17 30.26 23.49
C GLN A 510 10.74 29.70 23.48
N LYS A 511 10.58 28.48 22.96
CA LYS A 511 9.28 27.77 22.89
C LYS A 511 9.48 26.26 23.01
N ASN A 512 8.41 25.54 23.31
CA ASN A 512 8.42 24.09 23.13
C ASN A 512 8.41 23.73 21.64
N THR A 513 9.23 22.75 21.26
CA THR A 513 9.37 22.28 19.90
C THR A 513 9.44 20.76 19.86
N HIS A 514 9.17 20.18 18.70
CA HIS A 514 9.35 18.77 18.43
C HIS A 514 10.69 18.54 17.71
N TYR A 515 11.40 17.49 18.10
CA TYR A 515 12.67 17.12 17.48
C TYR A 515 12.86 15.60 17.43
N GLY A 516 13.78 15.14 16.60
CA GLY A 516 14.10 13.73 16.46
C GLY A 516 14.30 13.27 15.01
N ARG A 517 14.60 11.99 14.86
CA ARG A 517 14.93 11.40 13.56
C ARG A 517 13.73 11.37 12.60
N ALA A 518 12.51 11.22 13.12
CA ALA A 518 11.31 11.26 12.33
C ALA A 518 11.14 12.61 11.59
N LEU A 519 11.42 13.72 12.29
CA LEU A 519 11.41 15.06 11.70
C LEU A 519 12.47 15.19 10.58
N SER A 520 13.68 14.69 10.85
CA SER A 520 14.75 14.68 9.85
C SER A 520 14.36 13.88 8.61
N LYS A 521 13.60 12.79 8.76
CA LYS A 521 13.13 11.96 7.65
C LYS A 521 12.10 12.73 6.79
N ALA A 522 11.13 13.40 7.40
CA ALA A 522 10.18 14.26 6.67
C ALA A 522 10.91 15.32 5.82
N ALA A 523 11.90 15.99 6.40
CA ALA A 523 12.73 16.98 5.71
C ALA A 523 13.64 16.41 4.60
N ARG A 524 13.78 15.09 4.48
CA ARG A 524 14.51 14.43 3.37
C ARG A 524 13.59 13.94 2.27
N ILE A 525 12.28 13.85 2.54
CA ILE A 525 11.27 13.48 1.55
C ILE A 525 10.91 14.68 0.67
N GLU A 526 10.79 15.88 1.25
CA GLU A 526 10.42 17.08 0.49
C GLU A 526 11.27 17.28 -0.77
N PRO A 527 12.63 17.25 -0.74
CA PRO A 527 13.44 17.56 -1.92
C PRO A 527 13.32 16.57 -3.08
N ILE A 528 12.81 15.35 -2.82
CA ILE A 528 12.57 14.33 -3.86
C ILE A 528 11.14 14.32 -4.36
N THR A 529 10.29 15.18 -3.80
CA THR A 529 8.88 15.31 -4.18
C THR A 529 8.77 16.19 -5.43
N PRO A 530 8.00 15.79 -6.45
CA PRO A 530 7.78 16.67 -7.61
C PRO A 530 6.94 17.90 -7.22
N PRO A 531 7.06 19.01 -7.97
CA PRO A 531 6.21 20.18 -7.78
C PRO A 531 4.72 19.82 -7.78
N GLY A 532 3.94 20.40 -6.85
CA GLY A 532 2.52 20.10 -6.70
C GLY A 532 2.23 18.71 -6.11
N GLY A 533 3.26 17.88 -5.87
CA GLY A 533 3.12 16.54 -5.32
C GLY A 533 3.12 16.50 -3.80
N VAL A 534 2.60 15.40 -3.25
CA VAL A 534 2.65 15.07 -1.82
C VAL A 534 3.25 13.67 -1.68
N TYR A 535 4.54 13.58 -1.36
CA TYR A 535 5.17 12.29 -1.10
C TYR A 535 5.12 11.94 0.38
N VAL A 536 4.72 10.70 0.65
CA VAL A 536 4.63 10.19 2.01
C VAL A 536 5.44 8.90 2.16
N SER A 537 6.02 8.70 3.34
CA SER A 537 6.74 7.48 3.66
C SER A 537 5.82 6.27 3.80
N GLU A 538 6.34 5.06 3.67
CA GLU A 538 5.59 3.81 3.87
C GLU A 538 4.92 3.74 5.27
N PRO A 539 5.58 4.11 6.39
CA PRO A 539 4.90 4.19 7.68
C PRO A 539 3.72 5.17 7.71
N PHE A 540 3.83 6.32 7.05
CA PHE A 540 2.72 7.26 6.94
C PHE A 540 1.56 6.66 6.13
N ALA A 541 1.83 6.10 4.96
CA ALA A 541 0.81 5.46 4.11
C ALA A 541 0.11 4.30 4.83
N ALA A 542 0.86 3.48 5.57
CA ALA A 542 0.33 2.37 6.35
C ALA A 542 -0.60 2.86 7.48
N VAL A 543 -0.16 3.84 8.28
CA VAL A 543 -0.98 4.39 9.37
C VAL A 543 -2.19 5.14 8.83
N LEU A 544 -2.04 5.89 7.73
CA LEU A 544 -3.18 6.55 7.08
C LEU A 544 -4.25 5.55 6.63
N MET A 545 -3.85 4.43 6.02
CA MET A 545 -4.77 3.36 5.64
C MET A 545 -5.48 2.75 6.86
N LEU A 546 -4.78 2.60 7.97
CA LEU A 546 -5.35 2.12 9.22
C LEU A 546 -6.42 3.08 9.78
N GLU A 547 -6.15 4.40 9.75
CA GLU A 547 -7.00 5.45 10.32
C GLU A 547 -8.20 5.80 9.43
N THR A 548 -8.07 5.69 8.11
CA THR A 548 -9.04 6.26 7.17
C THR A 548 -9.65 5.24 6.20
N GLY A 549 -9.07 4.03 6.10
CA GLY A 549 -9.45 3.09 5.05
C GLY A 549 -9.17 3.69 3.66
N ASP A 550 -10.17 3.66 2.79
CA ASP A 550 -10.07 4.08 1.40
C ASP A 550 -10.38 5.57 1.14
N ALA A 551 -10.42 6.42 2.18
CA ALA A 551 -10.71 7.85 1.99
C ALA A 551 -9.60 8.59 1.22
N TYR A 552 -8.38 8.10 1.30
CA TYR A 552 -7.21 8.63 0.58
C TYR A 552 -6.54 7.54 -0.24
N ALA A 553 -5.97 7.94 -1.38
CA ALA A 553 -5.11 7.09 -2.18
C ALA A 553 -3.64 7.37 -1.89
N CYS A 554 -2.91 6.34 -1.48
CA CYS A 554 -1.45 6.34 -1.42
C CYS A 554 -0.92 5.45 -2.56
N THR A 555 -0.58 6.05 -3.70
CA THR A 555 -0.10 5.32 -4.88
C THR A 555 1.40 5.15 -4.83
N TYR A 556 1.88 3.94 -5.13
CA TYR A 556 3.29 3.62 -5.00
C TYR A 556 4.16 4.38 -5.99
N VAL A 557 5.23 5.00 -5.50
CA VAL A 557 6.23 5.71 -6.31
C VAL A 557 7.43 4.83 -6.61
N GLY A 558 7.85 3.99 -5.68
CA GLY A 558 9.03 3.15 -5.78
C GLY A 558 9.88 3.24 -4.51
N THR A 559 10.96 2.45 -4.49
CA THR A 559 12.05 2.62 -3.53
C THR A 559 12.98 3.71 -4.05
N VAL A 560 13.05 4.84 -3.34
CA VAL A 560 13.73 6.06 -3.77
C VAL A 560 14.81 6.44 -2.76
N PRO A 561 16.02 6.83 -3.21
CA PRO A 561 17.04 7.37 -2.32
C PRO A 561 16.61 8.73 -1.76
N LEU A 562 16.60 8.85 -0.44
CA LEU A 562 16.32 10.12 0.21
C LEU A 562 17.52 11.08 0.11
N ALA A 563 17.22 12.37 0.11
CA ALA A 563 18.22 13.43 0.00
C ALA A 563 19.37 13.31 1.04
N LYS A 564 20.56 13.70 0.63
CA LYS A 564 21.80 13.69 1.45
C LYS A 564 22.23 12.28 1.91
N GLY A 565 21.97 11.23 1.13
CA GLY A 565 22.42 9.87 1.41
C GLY A 565 21.76 9.22 2.64
N TYR A 566 20.52 9.59 2.93
CA TYR A 566 19.77 9.10 4.10
C TYR A 566 19.31 7.63 3.96
N GLY A 567 19.50 7.03 2.79
CA GLY A 567 19.11 5.64 2.46
C GLY A 567 17.95 5.57 1.49
N ASP A 568 17.61 4.34 1.11
CA ASP A 568 16.53 4.04 0.16
C ASP A 568 15.24 3.70 0.90
N PHE A 569 14.14 4.37 0.55
CA PHE A 569 12.86 4.20 1.22
C PHE A 569 11.72 4.04 0.22
N ARG A 570 10.75 3.21 0.56
CA ARG A 570 9.48 3.14 -0.17
C ARG A 570 8.68 4.41 0.02
N MET A 571 8.33 5.02 -1.10
CA MET A 571 7.58 6.27 -1.15
C MET A 571 6.23 6.09 -1.85
N TYR A 572 5.27 6.89 -1.42
CA TYR A 572 3.93 6.92 -1.98
C TYR A 572 3.55 8.35 -2.31
N ASN A 573 2.76 8.53 -3.36
CA ASN A 573 2.11 9.80 -3.67
C ASN A 573 0.71 9.80 -3.06
N LEU A 574 0.40 10.81 -2.27
CA LEU A 574 -0.89 10.98 -1.59
C LEU A 574 -1.84 11.81 -2.44
N THR A 575 -3.06 11.31 -2.62
CA THR A 575 -4.16 12.01 -3.27
C THR A 575 -5.48 11.70 -2.54
N LEU A 576 -6.54 12.44 -2.83
CA LEU A 576 -7.91 12.00 -2.52
C LEU A 576 -8.29 10.82 -3.43
N ASN A 577 -9.17 9.96 -2.91
CA ASN A 577 -9.76 8.86 -3.70
C ASN A 577 -10.97 9.35 -4.49
#